data_d13b85bd901b9477269fc45188779871
#
_entry.id   d13b85bd901b9477269fc45188779871
#
_cell.length_a   1.000
_cell.length_b   1.000
_cell.length_c   1.000
_cell.angle_alpha   90.00
_cell.angle_beta   90.00
_cell.angle_gamma   90.00
#
_symmetry.space_group_name_H-M   'P 1'
#
loop_
_entity.id
_entity.type
_entity.pdbx_description
1 polymer ?
#
loop_
_entity_poly.entity_id
_entity_poly.type
_entity_poly.pdbx_seq_one_letter_code
_entity_poly.pdbx_strand_id
1 'polypeptide(L)'
;MFLGWSDTWRLARAHAKPSRFINTFKVEISYFISRFTRKPVFWGMPTAISIEPTTACNLGCPQCPSGLKQFSRPTGKMNLQQFKALLPRISPTTGYMTLYFQGEPFLNKEFTEMISAASRRDIYTATSSNAHFLNPEVARQTVEAGLKRMIISIDGVTQDSYAKYRIGGDLDKVIRGTQNILAARKALGVSYPVVVWQFIVFAHNEHEIAEIRQKAKEVGVDKLQLKTAQIYDFENAEKWLPANPEYARYQKKAGLLALKAAKKNRCKRFHGNPVLTWDGNMVPCCFDKDASHQMGNVFQSEFQDVWKGKLRHAFGQKLKQGRQHTDICNNCTEGVRVWI
;
A
#
# COMPACT_ATOMS: atom_id res chain seq x y z
N MET A 1 -11.02 9.18 0.81
CA MET A 1 -10.50 9.20 2.19
C MET A 1 -9.78 10.53 2.38
N PHE A 2 -10.45 11.51 3.00
CA PHE A 2 -9.90 12.85 3.18
C PHE A 2 -9.00 12.85 4.43
N LEU A 3 -7.72 12.96 4.21
CA LEU A 3 -6.73 13.40 5.18
C LEU A 3 -6.77 14.93 5.11
N GLY A 4 -6.60 15.66 6.21
CA GLY A 4 -6.83 17.10 6.34
C GLY A 4 -6.45 17.96 5.11
N TRP A 5 -6.93 19.18 5.03
CA TRP A 5 -6.79 20.08 3.87
C TRP A 5 -5.35 20.18 3.34
N SER A 6 -4.36 20.23 4.23
CA SER A 6 -2.94 20.34 3.85
C SER A 6 -2.41 19.11 3.09
N ASP A 7 -2.85 17.92 3.47
CA ASP A 7 -2.41 16.67 2.81
C ASP A 7 -3.10 16.48 1.45
N THR A 8 -4.39 16.79 1.39
CA THR A 8 -5.15 16.80 0.13
C THR A 8 -4.56 17.79 -0.85
N TRP A 9 -4.17 18.98 -0.37
CA TRP A 9 -3.55 20.02 -1.21
C TRP A 9 -2.17 19.59 -1.75
N ARG A 10 -1.33 18.95 -0.92
CA ARG A 10 -0.04 18.39 -1.38
C ARG A 10 -0.21 17.33 -2.45
N LEU A 11 -1.20 16.45 -2.28
CA LEU A 11 -1.53 15.44 -3.27
C LEU A 11 -2.03 16.08 -4.57
N ALA A 12 -2.93 17.06 -4.49
CA ALA A 12 -3.43 17.81 -5.64
C ALA A 12 -2.27 18.53 -6.37
N ARG A 13 -1.39 19.20 -5.64
CA ARG A 13 -0.20 19.85 -6.19
C ARG A 13 0.72 18.87 -6.93
N ALA A 14 0.92 17.68 -6.39
CA ALA A 14 1.74 16.65 -7.05
C ALA A 14 1.14 16.22 -8.41
N HIS A 15 -0.17 16.34 -8.61
CA HIS A 15 -0.86 16.05 -9.87
C HIS A 15 -1.06 17.30 -10.75
N ALA A 16 -0.80 18.50 -10.26
CA ALA A 16 -1.08 19.76 -10.97
C ALA A 16 -0.10 20.08 -12.12
N LYS A 17 1.04 19.35 -12.24
CA LYS A 17 1.94 19.53 -13.39
C LYS A 17 1.17 19.23 -14.69
N PRO A 18 1.27 20.06 -15.75
CA PRO A 18 0.48 19.90 -16.97
C PRO A 18 0.53 18.48 -17.56
N SER A 19 1.71 17.88 -17.62
CA SER A 19 1.88 16.51 -18.13
C SER A 19 1.13 15.47 -17.29
N ARG A 20 1.13 15.60 -15.95
CA ARG A 20 0.41 14.70 -15.03
C ARG A 20 -1.09 14.91 -15.11
N PHE A 21 -1.53 16.16 -15.21
CA PHE A 21 -2.94 16.50 -15.36
C PHE A 21 -3.53 15.91 -16.64
N ILE A 22 -2.88 16.17 -17.79
CA ILE A 22 -3.28 15.61 -19.10
C ILE A 22 -3.27 14.07 -19.05
N ASN A 23 -2.25 13.49 -18.44
CA ASN A 23 -2.15 12.05 -18.30
C ASN A 23 -3.29 11.47 -17.44
N THR A 24 -3.62 12.12 -16.33
CA THR A 24 -4.73 11.71 -15.46
C THR A 24 -6.04 11.74 -16.23
N PHE A 25 -6.28 12.77 -17.03
CA PHE A 25 -7.46 12.87 -17.88
C PHE A 25 -7.52 11.72 -18.90
N LYS A 26 -6.40 11.38 -19.56
CA LYS A 26 -6.32 10.22 -20.48
C LYS A 26 -6.67 8.92 -19.76
N VAL A 27 -6.16 8.70 -18.54
CA VAL A 27 -6.45 7.50 -17.74
C VAL A 27 -7.92 7.43 -17.36
N GLU A 28 -8.52 8.54 -16.90
CA GLU A 28 -9.93 8.57 -16.49
C GLU A 28 -10.86 8.34 -17.68
N ILE A 29 -10.62 8.99 -18.81
CA ILE A 29 -11.44 8.78 -20.04
C ILE A 29 -11.29 7.35 -20.54
N SER A 30 -10.06 6.83 -20.64
CA SER A 30 -9.85 5.45 -21.10
C SER A 30 -10.49 4.42 -20.16
N TYR A 31 -10.47 4.66 -18.86
CA TYR A 31 -11.20 3.85 -17.90
C TYR A 31 -12.72 3.93 -18.12
N PHE A 32 -13.25 5.15 -18.31
CA PHE A 32 -14.67 5.34 -18.56
C PHE A 32 -15.11 4.61 -19.82
N ILE A 33 -14.40 4.78 -20.95
CA ILE A 33 -14.67 4.06 -22.21
C ILE A 33 -14.58 2.55 -22.00
N SER A 34 -13.56 2.07 -21.28
CA SER A 34 -13.41 0.65 -20.95
C SER A 34 -14.61 0.06 -20.20
N ARG A 35 -15.44 0.86 -19.54
CA ARG A 35 -16.67 0.35 -18.88
C ARG A 35 -17.72 -0.10 -19.85
N PHE A 36 -17.76 0.51 -21.03
CA PHE A 36 -18.80 0.26 -22.04
C PHE A 36 -18.32 -0.58 -23.22
N THR A 37 -17.00 -0.68 -23.42
CA THR A 37 -16.41 -1.48 -24.49
C THR A 37 -16.19 -2.93 -24.06
N ARG A 38 -16.20 -3.87 -25.01
CA ARG A 38 -15.82 -5.28 -24.76
C ARG A 38 -14.30 -5.45 -24.56
N LYS A 39 -13.49 -4.54 -25.11
CA LYS A 39 -12.02 -4.55 -25.00
C LYS A 39 -11.56 -3.49 -24.00
N PRO A 40 -10.49 -3.74 -23.19
CA PRO A 40 -9.92 -2.71 -22.33
C PRO A 40 -9.22 -1.64 -23.17
N VAL A 41 -9.39 -0.38 -22.79
CA VAL A 41 -8.76 0.79 -23.45
C VAL A 41 -7.78 1.41 -22.44
N PHE A 42 -6.54 1.67 -22.88
CA PHE A 42 -5.47 2.22 -22.05
C PHE A 42 -4.71 3.33 -22.79
N TRP A 43 -5.07 4.60 -22.53
CA TRP A 43 -4.45 5.75 -23.23
C TRP A 43 -3.34 6.41 -22.43
N GLY A 44 -3.46 6.44 -21.11
CA GLY A 44 -2.49 7.09 -20.25
C GLY A 44 -1.44 6.15 -19.66
N MET A 45 -0.43 6.76 -19.06
CA MET A 45 0.59 6.11 -18.21
C MET A 45 0.13 6.05 -16.76
N PRO A 46 0.79 5.30 -15.85
CA PRO A 46 0.41 5.27 -14.43
C PRO A 46 0.38 6.65 -13.81
N THR A 47 -0.74 6.98 -13.13
CA THR A 47 -0.86 8.21 -12.33
C THR A 47 -0.34 8.01 -10.90
N ALA A 48 -0.35 6.75 -10.45
CA ALA A 48 0.20 6.31 -9.19
C ALA A 48 0.97 5.00 -9.40
N ILE A 49 1.98 4.75 -8.58
CA ILE A 49 2.80 3.53 -8.61
C ILE A 49 3.07 3.06 -7.19
N SER A 50 3.00 1.75 -6.97
CA SER A 50 3.54 1.13 -5.76
C SER A 50 4.89 0.49 -6.10
N ILE A 51 5.91 0.72 -5.29
CA ILE A 51 7.24 0.14 -5.46
C ILE A 51 7.59 -0.64 -4.21
N GLU A 52 8.13 -1.84 -4.39
CA GLU A 52 8.57 -2.72 -3.31
C GLU A 52 10.06 -2.44 -2.99
N PRO A 53 10.38 -1.82 -1.84
CA PRO A 53 11.78 -1.59 -1.48
C PRO A 53 12.51 -2.87 -1.08
N THR A 54 11.79 -3.82 -0.48
CA THR A 54 12.32 -5.13 -0.05
C THR A 54 11.18 -6.10 0.25
N THR A 55 11.45 -7.39 0.16
CA THR A 55 10.56 -8.46 0.62
C THR A 55 10.81 -8.86 2.08
N ALA A 56 11.97 -8.49 2.65
CA ALA A 56 12.34 -8.83 4.03
C ALA A 56 11.43 -8.14 5.05
N CYS A 57 11.03 -8.87 6.09
CA CYS A 57 10.31 -8.35 7.23
C CYS A 57 10.84 -9.00 8.52
N ASN A 58 10.90 -8.21 9.59
CA ASN A 58 11.31 -8.69 10.92
C ASN A 58 10.17 -9.31 11.72
N LEU A 59 8.91 -9.23 11.23
CA LEU A 59 7.72 -9.75 11.92
C LEU A 59 7.14 -10.98 11.23
N GLY A 60 6.54 -11.88 12.03
CA GLY A 60 5.89 -13.12 11.59
C GLY A 60 4.36 -13.04 11.56
N CYS A 61 3.77 -11.96 11.05
CA CYS A 61 2.31 -11.77 11.05
C CYS A 61 1.57 -12.89 10.32
N PRO A 62 0.60 -13.61 10.96
CA PRO A 62 0.02 -14.86 10.43
C PRO A 62 -0.98 -14.67 9.29
N GLN A 63 -1.36 -13.44 8.96
CA GLN A 63 -2.19 -13.12 7.79
C GLN A 63 -1.43 -12.18 6.84
N CYS A 64 -0.12 -12.41 6.69
CA CYS A 64 0.74 -11.63 5.80
C CYS A 64 1.72 -12.54 5.06
N PRO A 65 1.76 -12.53 3.72
CA PRO A 65 2.69 -13.38 2.96
C PRO A 65 4.17 -13.19 3.33
N SER A 66 4.58 -11.96 3.66
CA SER A 66 5.94 -11.69 4.15
C SER A 66 6.19 -12.29 5.53
N GLY A 67 5.21 -12.22 6.44
CA GLY A 67 5.31 -12.80 7.78
C GLY A 67 5.31 -14.32 7.77
N LEU A 68 4.53 -14.93 6.87
CA LEU A 68 4.47 -16.38 6.65
C LEU A 68 5.68 -16.92 5.88
N LYS A 69 6.50 -16.04 5.27
CA LYS A 69 7.61 -16.41 4.37
C LYS A 69 7.19 -17.33 3.22
N GLN A 70 5.98 -17.13 2.70
CA GLN A 70 5.34 -17.99 1.69
C GLN A 70 5.37 -17.32 0.31
N PHE A 71 6.54 -16.88 -0.16
CA PHE A 71 6.70 -16.43 -1.53
C PHE A 71 7.21 -17.55 -2.41
N SER A 72 6.55 -17.78 -3.56
CA SER A 72 7.08 -18.64 -4.63
C SER A 72 8.04 -17.89 -5.55
N ARG A 73 8.05 -16.54 -5.48
CA ARG A 73 8.95 -15.66 -6.23
C ARG A 73 10.25 -15.38 -5.49
N PRO A 74 11.32 -14.92 -6.18
CA PRO A 74 12.55 -14.49 -5.54
C PRO A 74 12.31 -13.40 -4.50
N THR A 75 13.10 -13.44 -3.42
CA THR A 75 13.12 -12.44 -2.35
C THR A 75 14.37 -11.59 -2.41
N GLY A 76 14.28 -10.32 -2.05
CA GLY A 76 15.42 -9.42 -2.11
C GLY A 76 15.06 -7.97 -1.79
N LYS A 77 15.92 -7.05 -2.24
CA LYS A 77 15.75 -5.61 -2.04
C LYS A 77 16.05 -4.84 -3.33
N MET A 78 15.32 -3.77 -3.58
CA MET A 78 15.57 -2.86 -4.69
C MET A 78 16.86 -2.08 -4.43
N ASN A 79 17.69 -1.96 -5.44
CA ASN A 79 18.92 -1.16 -5.42
C ASN A 79 18.56 0.31 -5.73
N LEU A 80 19.18 1.25 -5.01
CA LEU A 80 18.96 2.68 -5.19
C LEU A 80 19.28 3.17 -6.61
N GLN A 81 20.32 2.62 -7.24
CA GLN A 81 20.71 3.03 -8.58
C GLN A 81 19.65 2.64 -9.61
N GLN A 82 19.10 1.41 -9.52
CA GLN A 82 17.98 0.96 -10.34
C GLN A 82 16.74 1.83 -10.10
N PHE A 83 16.44 2.16 -8.85
CA PHE A 83 15.34 3.06 -8.51
C PHE A 83 15.52 4.45 -9.10
N LYS A 84 16.72 5.04 -8.98
CA LYS A 84 17.04 6.36 -9.58
C LYS A 84 16.94 6.36 -11.10
N ALA A 85 17.36 5.28 -11.76
CA ALA A 85 17.27 5.12 -13.23
C ALA A 85 15.81 5.01 -13.70
N LEU A 86 14.90 4.45 -12.88
CA LEU A 86 13.48 4.35 -13.17
C LEU A 86 12.75 5.71 -13.08
N LEU A 87 13.15 6.58 -12.15
CA LEU A 87 12.42 7.82 -11.84
C LEU A 87 12.20 8.75 -13.06
N PRO A 88 13.17 9.03 -13.96
CA PRO A 88 12.94 9.84 -15.16
C PRO A 88 11.85 9.29 -16.07
N ARG A 89 11.69 7.96 -16.11
CA ARG A 89 10.75 7.26 -16.98
C ARG A 89 9.30 7.32 -16.45
N ILE A 90 9.12 7.50 -15.15
CA ILE A 90 7.80 7.50 -14.48
C ILE A 90 7.37 8.88 -14.01
N SER A 91 8.28 9.73 -13.54
CA SER A 91 7.96 11.02 -12.90
C SER A 91 7.18 12.01 -13.78
N PRO A 92 7.27 12.01 -15.12
CA PRO A 92 6.47 12.91 -15.95
C PRO A 92 4.96 12.69 -15.82
N THR A 93 4.53 11.48 -15.47
CA THR A 93 3.11 11.10 -15.44
C THR A 93 2.61 10.67 -14.06
N THR A 94 3.51 10.23 -13.18
CA THR A 94 3.21 9.74 -11.83
C THR A 94 3.26 10.86 -10.81
N GLY A 95 2.14 11.15 -10.17
CA GLY A 95 2.03 12.13 -9.07
C GLY A 95 2.08 11.51 -7.68
N TYR A 96 1.79 10.21 -7.55
CA TYR A 96 1.71 9.51 -6.27
C TYR A 96 2.52 8.22 -6.29
N MET A 97 3.30 7.98 -5.25
CA MET A 97 4.11 6.77 -5.11
C MET A 97 3.97 6.18 -3.70
N THR A 98 3.56 4.92 -3.62
CA THR A 98 3.68 4.15 -2.40
C THR A 98 4.99 3.37 -2.42
N LEU A 99 5.82 3.60 -1.41
CA LEU A 99 7.09 2.90 -1.23
C LEU A 99 6.90 1.78 -0.19
N TYR A 100 6.00 0.89 -0.49
CA TYR A 100 5.78 -0.39 0.19
C TYR A 100 4.92 -1.31 -0.67
N PHE A 101 5.11 -2.60 -0.54
CA PHE A 101 4.25 -3.65 -1.12
C PHE A 101 4.24 -4.88 -0.23
N GLN A 102 5.35 -5.56 -0.10
CA GLN A 102 5.65 -6.59 0.87
C GLN A 102 6.85 -6.17 1.71
N GLY A 103 7.14 -6.89 2.80
CA GLY A 103 8.29 -6.60 3.66
C GLY A 103 8.13 -5.36 4.55
N GLU A 104 9.21 -5.03 5.24
CA GLU A 104 9.38 -3.81 6.03
C GLU A 104 10.35 -2.87 5.30
N PRO A 105 9.89 -1.71 4.79
CA PRO A 105 10.70 -0.82 3.96
C PRO A 105 12.03 -0.39 4.59
N PHE A 106 12.05 -0.15 5.91
CA PHE A 106 13.24 0.32 6.62
C PHE A 106 14.32 -0.74 6.81
N LEU A 107 14.09 -2.00 6.40
CA LEU A 107 15.15 -3.00 6.25
C LEU A 107 16.00 -2.79 4.99
N ASN A 108 15.53 -1.99 4.04
CA ASN A 108 16.38 -1.51 2.95
C ASN A 108 17.13 -0.27 3.43
N LYS A 109 18.45 -0.39 3.61
CA LYS A 109 19.31 0.69 4.12
C LYS A 109 19.32 1.95 3.24
N GLU A 110 18.96 1.81 1.95
CA GLU A 110 18.90 2.91 0.97
C GLU A 110 17.49 3.55 0.89
N PHE A 111 16.59 3.20 1.84
CA PHE A 111 15.19 3.58 1.74
C PHE A 111 14.95 5.09 1.86
N THR A 112 15.66 5.77 2.74
CA THR A 112 15.54 7.24 2.92
C THR A 112 16.02 7.99 1.68
N GLU A 113 17.05 7.51 1.01
CA GLU A 113 17.52 8.07 -0.26
C GLU A 113 16.54 7.83 -1.41
N MET A 114 15.83 6.69 -1.41
CA MET A 114 14.74 6.45 -2.37
C MET A 114 13.60 7.47 -2.16
N ILE A 115 13.19 7.73 -0.92
CA ILE A 115 12.19 8.77 -0.60
C ILE A 115 12.67 10.12 -1.12
N SER A 116 13.91 10.50 -0.81
CA SER A 116 14.51 11.78 -1.23
C SER A 116 14.55 11.91 -2.76
N ALA A 117 14.97 10.88 -3.48
CA ALA A 117 15.04 10.89 -4.94
C ALA A 117 13.66 11.08 -5.59
N ALA A 118 12.62 10.45 -5.05
CA ALA A 118 11.23 10.62 -5.52
C ALA A 118 10.66 11.99 -5.15
N SER A 119 10.89 12.46 -3.93
CA SER A 119 10.45 13.78 -3.44
C SER A 119 11.01 14.93 -4.26
N ARG A 120 12.30 14.87 -4.64
CA ARG A 120 12.94 15.88 -5.51
C ARG A 120 12.31 15.98 -6.90
N ARG A 121 11.50 15.01 -7.31
CA ARG A 121 10.74 15.01 -8.56
C ARG A 121 9.28 15.45 -8.38
N ASP A 122 8.95 16.02 -7.20
CA ASP A 122 7.58 16.42 -6.82
C ASP A 122 6.60 15.26 -6.86
N ILE A 123 7.03 14.04 -6.56
CA ILE A 123 6.14 12.90 -6.38
C ILE A 123 5.71 12.88 -4.91
N TYR A 124 4.38 12.78 -4.68
CA TYR A 124 3.85 12.56 -3.35
C TYR A 124 4.19 11.14 -2.90
N THR A 125 5.10 11.00 -1.93
CA THR A 125 5.54 9.72 -1.42
C THR A 125 4.78 9.31 -0.16
N ALA A 126 4.39 8.04 -0.08
CA ALA A 126 3.78 7.43 1.09
C ALA A 126 4.44 6.09 1.39
N THR A 127 4.54 5.73 2.67
CA THR A 127 5.01 4.41 3.09
C THR A 127 4.16 3.83 4.20
N SER A 128 4.28 2.51 4.43
CA SER A 128 3.75 1.82 5.59
C SER A 128 4.86 1.03 6.26
N SER A 129 4.95 1.12 7.59
CA SER A 129 5.99 0.50 8.39
C SER A 129 5.43 -0.08 9.68
N ASN A 130 6.11 -1.06 10.24
CA ASN A 130 5.88 -1.54 11.59
C ASN A 130 6.61 -0.69 12.65
N ALA A 131 7.36 0.34 12.24
CA ALA A 131 8.04 1.36 13.03
C ALA A 131 9.18 0.87 13.96
N HIS A 132 9.60 -0.39 13.89
CA HIS A 132 10.67 -0.93 14.76
C HIS A 132 12.05 -0.32 14.48
N PHE A 133 12.26 0.22 13.29
CA PHE A 133 13.53 0.79 12.82
C PHE A 133 13.57 2.32 12.86
N LEU A 134 12.51 2.97 13.35
CA LEU A 134 12.41 4.43 13.43
C LEU A 134 13.07 4.97 14.71
N ASN A 135 14.38 4.76 14.85
CA ASN A 135 15.17 5.47 15.85
C ASN A 135 15.24 6.99 15.54
N PRO A 136 15.70 7.85 16.44
CA PRO A 136 15.72 9.32 16.24
C PRO A 136 16.42 9.73 14.95
N GLU A 137 17.53 9.10 14.57
CA GLU A 137 18.29 9.45 13.36
C GLU A 137 17.55 9.05 12.09
N VAL A 138 17.02 7.80 12.01
CA VAL A 138 16.25 7.34 10.85
C VAL A 138 14.95 8.15 10.70
N ALA A 139 14.32 8.52 11.82
CA ALA A 139 13.15 9.39 11.82
C ALA A 139 13.47 10.79 11.24
N ARG A 140 14.57 11.40 11.68
CA ARG A 140 15.06 12.69 11.15
C ARG A 140 15.33 12.59 9.65
N GLN A 141 16.13 11.62 9.21
CA GLN A 141 16.44 11.38 7.80
C GLN A 141 15.18 11.17 6.95
N THR A 142 14.17 10.47 7.48
CA THR A 142 12.90 10.21 6.78
C THR A 142 12.12 11.52 6.54
N VAL A 143 12.09 12.41 7.53
CA VAL A 143 11.43 13.72 7.40
C VAL A 143 12.20 14.62 6.44
N GLU A 144 13.52 14.70 6.57
CA GLU A 144 14.40 15.46 5.66
C GLU A 144 14.32 14.98 4.22
N ALA A 145 14.18 13.65 4.01
CA ALA A 145 13.96 13.07 2.70
C ALA A 145 12.63 13.50 2.04
N GLY A 146 11.73 14.11 2.82
CA GLY A 146 10.50 14.70 2.29
C GLY A 146 9.35 13.72 2.15
N LEU A 147 9.31 12.62 2.92
CA LEU A 147 8.15 11.72 2.97
C LEU A 147 6.87 12.50 3.28
N LYS A 148 5.80 12.27 2.51
CA LYS A 148 4.55 13.03 2.70
C LYS A 148 3.55 12.31 3.62
N ARG A 149 3.56 10.98 3.65
CA ARG A 149 2.68 10.18 4.51
C ARG A 149 3.39 8.96 5.05
N MET A 150 3.26 8.74 6.37
CA MET A 150 3.71 7.53 7.05
C MET A 150 2.52 6.82 7.66
N ILE A 151 2.28 5.59 7.23
CA ILE A 151 1.31 4.69 7.85
C ILE A 151 2.09 3.79 8.81
N ILE A 152 1.72 3.81 10.09
CA ILE A 152 2.31 2.97 11.12
C ILE A 152 1.29 1.93 11.52
N SER A 153 1.68 0.67 11.41
CA SER A 153 0.83 -0.46 11.77
C SER A 153 0.88 -0.72 13.26
N ILE A 154 -0.28 -0.63 13.94
CA ILE A 154 -0.42 -0.88 15.38
C ILE A 154 -1.73 -1.64 15.62
N ASP A 155 -1.65 -2.91 15.98
CA ASP A 155 -2.82 -3.81 16.04
C ASP A 155 -3.08 -4.34 17.46
N GLY A 156 -2.77 -3.54 18.48
CA GLY A 156 -3.03 -3.81 19.90
C GLY A 156 -2.68 -2.60 20.75
N VAL A 157 -3.28 -2.49 21.95
CA VAL A 157 -3.01 -1.44 22.95
C VAL A 157 -2.10 -1.91 24.06
N THR A 158 -1.99 -3.23 24.24
CA THR A 158 -1.05 -3.89 25.16
C THR A 158 -0.05 -4.73 24.35
N GLN A 159 1.11 -5.05 24.93
CA GLN A 159 2.09 -5.92 24.29
C GLN A 159 1.48 -7.29 23.94
N ASP A 160 0.67 -7.84 24.82
CA ASP A 160 0.04 -9.15 24.62
C ASP A 160 -0.96 -9.15 23.46
N SER A 161 -1.83 -8.15 23.37
CA SER A 161 -2.79 -8.05 22.27
C SER A 161 -2.07 -7.77 20.96
N TYR A 162 -1.06 -6.88 20.96
CA TYR A 162 -0.25 -6.55 19.81
C TYR A 162 0.50 -7.77 19.25
N ALA A 163 1.18 -8.54 20.12
CA ALA A 163 1.99 -9.68 19.73
C ALA A 163 1.16 -10.87 19.21
N LYS A 164 -0.14 -10.96 19.53
CA LYS A 164 -1.03 -12.00 18.95
C LYS A 164 -1.04 -11.98 17.44
N TYR A 165 -0.99 -10.79 16.84
CA TYR A 165 -0.94 -10.65 15.38
C TYR A 165 0.45 -10.24 14.89
N ARG A 166 1.13 -9.32 15.57
CA ARG A 166 2.45 -8.81 15.21
C ARG A 166 3.55 -9.66 15.86
N ILE A 167 3.59 -10.97 15.51
CA ILE A 167 4.53 -11.93 16.10
C ILE A 167 5.97 -11.45 15.93
N GLY A 168 6.72 -11.42 17.03
CA GLY A 168 8.08 -10.87 17.10
C GLY A 168 8.14 -9.35 17.20
N GLY A 169 6.99 -8.68 17.31
CA GLY A 169 6.93 -7.24 17.46
C GLY A 169 6.95 -6.76 18.91
N ASP A 170 7.41 -5.53 19.08
CA ASP A 170 7.54 -4.80 20.34
C ASP A 170 6.71 -3.51 20.24
N LEU A 171 5.63 -3.44 21.03
CA LEU A 171 4.70 -2.31 20.99
C LEU A 171 5.36 -1.00 21.43
N ASP A 172 6.26 -1.06 22.41
CA ASP A 172 6.98 0.14 22.88
C ASP A 172 7.87 0.71 21.78
N LYS A 173 8.51 -0.14 20.96
CA LYS A 173 9.26 0.32 19.78
C LYS A 173 8.38 1.02 18.78
N VAL A 174 7.14 0.54 18.55
CA VAL A 174 6.18 1.17 17.65
C VAL A 174 5.78 2.57 18.15
N ILE A 175 5.49 2.68 19.45
CA ILE A 175 5.14 3.94 20.09
C ILE A 175 6.33 4.92 20.03
N ARG A 176 7.53 4.49 20.45
CA ARG A 176 8.75 5.30 20.38
C ARG A 176 9.07 5.71 18.95
N GLY A 177 8.98 4.79 17.98
CA GLY A 177 9.20 5.11 16.56
C GLY A 177 8.21 6.15 16.02
N THR A 178 6.94 6.09 16.47
CA THR A 178 5.94 7.11 16.16
C THR A 178 6.33 8.46 16.75
N GLN A 179 6.69 8.48 18.02
CA GLN A 179 7.12 9.71 18.72
C GLN A 179 8.36 10.33 18.08
N ASN A 180 9.33 9.52 17.65
CA ASN A 180 10.54 9.98 16.96
C ASN A 180 10.20 10.70 15.64
N ILE A 181 9.29 10.17 14.83
CA ILE A 181 8.82 10.84 13.59
C ILE A 181 8.13 12.15 13.90
N LEU A 182 7.26 12.19 14.91
CA LEU A 182 6.56 13.40 15.33
C LEU A 182 7.53 14.46 15.85
N ALA A 183 8.51 14.06 16.67
CA ALA A 183 9.55 14.92 17.20
C ALA A 183 10.45 15.49 16.08
N ALA A 184 10.90 14.65 15.15
CA ALA A 184 11.68 15.07 14.00
C ALA A 184 10.91 16.07 13.11
N ARG A 185 9.63 15.81 12.85
CA ARG A 185 8.74 16.72 12.11
C ARG A 185 8.64 18.10 12.80
N LYS A 186 8.47 18.11 14.12
CA LYS A 186 8.40 19.33 14.92
C LYS A 186 9.73 20.08 14.92
N ALA A 187 10.84 19.38 15.13
CA ALA A 187 12.17 19.98 15.18
C ALA A 187 12.57 20.63 13.84
N LEU A 188 12.17 20.04 12.72
CA LEU A 188 12.42 20.56 11.37
C LEU A 188 11.39 21.61 10.92
N GLY A 189 10.41 21.95 11.75
CA GLY A 189 9.41 22.98 11.44
C GLY A 189 8.52 22.65 10.21
N VAL A 190 8.40 21.37 9.83
CA VAL A 190 7.63 20.96 8.66
C VAL A 190 6.31 20.31 9.07
N SER A 191 5.34 20.29 8.14
CA SER A 191 4.00 19.72 8.38
C SER A 191 3.81 18.34 7.73
N TYR A 192 4.89 17.65 7.44
CA TYR A 192 4.92 16.28 6.89
C TYR A 192 6.05 15.46 7.54
N PRO A 193 5.94 14.11 7.52
CA PRO A 193 4.85 13.31 6.99
C PRO A 193 3.57 13.45 7.84
N VAL A 194 2.42 13.28 7.17
CA VAL A 194 1.18 12.97 7.91
C VAL A 194 1.32 11.58 8.49
N VAL A 195 1.24 11.46 9.81
CA VAL A 195 1.40 10.23 10.55
C VAL A 195 0.04 9.58 10.80
N VAL A 196 -0.14 8.39 10.26
CA VAL A 196 -1.40 7.64 10.35
C VAL A 196 -1.16 6.35 11.09
N TRP A 197 -1.79 6.16 12.24
CA TRP A 197 -1.91 4.83 12.83
C TRP A 197 -2.97 4.03 12.08
N GLN A 198 -2.59 2.83 11.64
CA GLN A 198 -3.51 1.86 11.06
C GLN A 198 -3.69 0.71 12.03
N PHE A 199 -4.91 0.51 12.49
CA PHE A 199 -5.32 -0.56 13.37
C PHE A 199 -6.23 -1.53 12.60
N ILE A 200 -5.78 -2.77 12.42
CA ILE A 200 -6.59 -3.81 11.81
C ILE A 200 -7.43 -4.45 12.91
N VAL A 201 -8.74 -4.42 12.73
CA VAL A 201 -9.67 -4.99 13.71
C VAL A 201 -9.77 -6.49 13.50
N PHE A 202 -9.42 -7.24 14.54
CA PHE A 202 -9.52 -8.69 14.66
C PHE A 202 -10.40 -9.07 15.85
N ALA A 203 -10.80 -10.33 15.97
CA ALA A 203 -11.56 -10.84 17.11
C ALA A 203 -10.89 -10.57 18.46
N HIS A 204 -9.56 -10.65 18.53
CA HIS A 204 -8.80 -10.51 19.76
C HIS A 204 -8.59 -9.05 20.21
N ASN A 205 -8.84 -8.05 19.35
CA ASN A 205 -8.57 -6.64 19.65
C ASN A 205 -9.74 -5.70 19.36
N GLU A 206 -10.92 -6.21 18.94
CA GLU A 206 -12.07 -5.34 18.64
C GLU A 206 -12.59 -4.59 19.87
N HIS A 207 -12.39 -5.13 21.06
CA HIS A 207 -12.75 -4.47 22.33
C HIS A 207 -11.82 -3.29 22.68
N GLU A 208 -10.64 -3.20 22.07
CA GLU A 208 -9.64 -2.16 22.32
C GLU A 208 -9.86 -0.87 21.50
N ILE A 209 -10.92 -0.80 20.67
CA ILE A 209 -11.14 0.34 19.76
C ILE A 209 -11.25 1.68 20.49
N ALA A 210 -11.90 1.72 21.66
CA ALA A 210 -12.01 2.95 22.45
C ALA A 210 -10.63 3.39 22.98
N GLU A 211 -9.86 2.45 23.48
CA GLU A 211 -8.54 2.69 24.07
C GLU A 211 -7.51 3.10 23.00
N ILE A 212 -7.46 2.44 21.82
CA ILE A 212 -6.56 2.86 20.76
C ILE A 212 -6.89 4.25 20.23
N ARG A 213 -8.16 4.67 20.24
CA ARG A 213 -8.54 6.04 19.91
C ARG A 213 -8.00 7.06 20.90
N GLN A 214 -8.04 6.74 22.18
CA GLN A 214 -7.48 7.58 23.24
C GLN A 214 -5.96 7.64 23.13
N LYS A 215 -5.29 6.50 23.01
CA LYS A 215 -3.83 6.40 22.88
C LYS A 215 -3.30 7.14 21.64
N ALA A 216 -4.05 7.09 20.53
CA ALA A 216 -3.70 7.83 19.31
C ALA A 216 -3.71 9.36 19.53
N LYS A 217 -4.65 9.87 20.32
CA LYS A 217 -4.71 11.29 20.72
C LYS A 217 -3.55 11.66 21.64
N GLU A 218 -3.26 10.82 22.63
CA GLU A 218 -2.16 11.04 23.59
C GLU A 218 -0.79 11.08 22.92
N VAL A 219 -0.54 10.17 21.99
CA VAL A 219 0.70 10.15 21.19
C VAL A 219 0.73 11.31 20.19
N GLY A 220 -0.43 11.85 19.79
CA GLY A 220 -0.53 12.99 18.90
C GLY A 220 -0.40 12.64 17.40
N VAL A 221 -0.82 11.44 16.99
CA VAL A 221 -0.85 11.09 15.58
C VAL A 221 -1.93 11.88 14.83
N ASP A 222 -1.68 12.20 13.57
CA ASP A 222 -2.60 13.02 12.79
C ASP A 222 -3.91 12.27 12.47
N LYS A 223 -3.86 10.94 12.42
CA LYS A 223 -5.04 10.12 12.15
C LYS A 223 -4.91 8.71 12.68
N LEU A 224 -6.00 8.19 13.23
CA LEU A 224 -6.21 6.75 13.42
C LEU A 224 -7.13 6.22 12.32
N GLN A 225 -6.75 5.12 11.68
CA GLN A 225 -7.54 4.41 10.69
C GLN A 225 -7.85 3.00 11.17
N LEU A 226 -9.11 2.71 11.42
CA LEU A 226 -9.56 1.34 11.64
C LEU A 226 -9.76 0.66 10.29
N LYS A 227 -9.30 -0.58 10.18
CA LYS A 227 -9.34 -1.35 8.93
C LYS A 227 -9.83 -2.76 9.18
N THR A 228 -10.70 -3.24 8.30
CA THR A 228 -11.15 -4.64 8.34
C THR A 228 -10.01 -5.59 7.96
N ALA A 229 -9.89 -6.71 8.67
CA ALA A 229 -8.87 -7.72 8.39
C ALA A 229 -9.02 -8.33 6.99
N GLN A 230 -7.90 -8.57 6.31
CA GLN A 230 -7.82 -9.40 5.13
C GLN A 230 -7.26 -10.77 5.53
N ILE A 231 -7.96 -11.83 5.18
CA ILE A 231 -7.62 -13.19 5.53
C ILE A 231 -6.91 -13.84 4.35
N TYR A 232 -5.81 -14.52 4.57
CA TYR A 232 -5.05 -15.31 3.61
C TYR A 232 -5.12 -16.80 3.93
N ASP A 233 -5.05 -17.15 5.22
CA ASP A 233 -5.29 -18.52 5.73
C ASP A 233 -6.78 -18.65 6.06
N PHE A 234 -7.54 -19.22 5.12
CA PHE A 234 -9.00 -19.42 5.26
C PHE A 234 -9.35 -20.58 6.19
N GLU A 235 -8.47 -21.56 6.40
CA GLU A 235 -8.71 -22.70 7.30
C GLU A 235 -8.83 -22.23 8.75
N ASN A 236 -8.01 -21.25 9.14
CA ASN A 236 -8.00 -20.66 10.48
C ASN A 236 -8.67 -19.28 10.55
N ALA A 237 -9.51 -18.95 9.58
CA ALA A 237 -10.07 -17.61 9.44
C ALA A 237 -10.90 -17.17 10.65
N GLU A 238 -11.67 -18.08 11.25
CA GLU A 238 -12.66 -17.75 12.30
C GLU A 238 -12.02 -17.12 13.52
N LYS A 239 -10.82 -17.54 13.91
CA LYS A 239 -10.11 -16.95 15.06
C LYS A 239 -9.69 -15.49 14.87
N TRP A 240 -9.69 -15.01 13.62
CA TRP A 240 -9.31 -13.65 13.26
C TRP A 240 -10.49 -12.73 13.02
N LEU A 241 -11.69 -13.28 12.72
CA LEU A 241 -12.83 -12.46 12.35
C LEU A 241 -13.46 -11.82 13.59
N PRO A 242 -13.64 -10.48 13.60
CA PRO A 242 -14.30 -9.80 14.69
C PRO A 242 -15.77 -10.27 14.82
N ALA A 243 -16.29 -10.28 16.05
CA ALA A 243 -17.67 -10.64 16.34
C ALA A 243 -18.63 -9.57 15.80
N ASN A 244 -18.26 -8.29 15.90
CA ASN A 244 -19.05 -7.22 15.31
C ASN A 244 -18.96 -7.24 13.78
N PRO A 245 -20.08 -7.49 13.07
CA PRO A 245 -20.08 -7.59 11.62
C PRO A 245 -19.69 -6.28 10.92
N GLU A 246 -19.81 -5.12 11.54
CA GLU A 246 -19.34 -3.85 10.95
C GLU A 246 -17.83 -3.83 10.74
N TYR A 247 -17.08 -4.53 11.59
CA TYR A 247 -15.63 -4.61 11.52
C TYR A 247 -15.16 -5.77 10.63
N ALA A 248 -16.09 -6.68 10.23
CA ALA A 248 -15.76 -7.83 9.42
C ALA A 248 -15.86 -7.52 7.92
N ARG A 249 -14.83 -7.89 7.16
CA ARG A 249 -14.79 -7.83 5.68
C ARG A 249 -15.56 -8.97 5.04
N TYR A 250 -15.71 -10.07 5.77
CA TYR A 250 -16.30 -11.31 5.30
C TYR A 250 -17.62 -11.58 6.00
N GLN A 251 -18.43 -12.44 5.38
CA GLN A 251 -19.65 -13.01 5.93
C GLN A 251 -19.71 -14.49 5.64
N LYS A 252 -20.39 -15.26 6.47
CA LYS A 252 -20.70 -16.68 6.16
C LYS A 252 -21.85 -16.72 5.15
N LYS A 253 -21.64 -17.40 4.04
CA LYS A 253 -22.66 -17.69 3.03
C LYS A 253 -22.60 -19.17 2.69
N ALA A 254 -23.66 -19.91 2.94
CA ALA A 254 -23.71 -21.38 2.79
C ALA A 254 -22.51 -22.10 3.46
N GLY A 255 -22.15 -21.70 4.70
CA GLY A 255 -21.05 -22.27 5.46
C GLY A 255 -19.64 -21.82 5.04
N LEU A 256 -19.49 -21.10 3.93
CA LEU A 256 -18.22 -20.61 3.42
C LEU A 256 -18.03 -19.11 3.69
N LEU A 257 -16.79 -18.69 3.89
CA LEU A 257 -16.44 -17.28 4.00
C LEU A 257 -16.45 -16.61 2.62
N ALA A 258 -17.25 -15.56 2.49
CA ALA A 258 -17.35 -14.74 1.29
C ALA A 258 -17.16 -13.26 1.62
N LEU A 259 -16.58 -12.52 0.71
CA LEU A 259 -16.50 -11.04 0.81
C LEU A 259 -17.90 -10.42 0.86
N LYS A 260 -18.09 -9.40 1.68
CA LYS A 260 -19.37 -8.66 1.82
C LYS A 260 -19.75 -7.81 0.61
N ALA A 261 -19.10 -7.96 -0.53
CA ALA A 261 -19.38 -7.14 -1.70
C ALA A 261 -19.45 -7.92 -2.99
N ALA A 262 -20.37 -7.48 -3.86
CA ALA A 262 -20.44 -7.96 -5.23
C ALA A 262 -19.25 -7.44 -6.06
N LYS A 263 -18.52 -8.32 -6.70
CA LYS A 263 -17.43 -7.96 -7.59
C LYS A 263 -17.99 -7.49 -8.94
N LYS A 264 -17.70 -6.25 -9.32
CA LYS A 264 -17.99 -5.75 -10.67
C LYS A 264 -16.82 -6.06 -11.60
N ASN A 265 -17.08 -6.43 -12.86
CA ASN A 265 -16.04 -6.76 -13.85
C ASN A 265 -15.32 -5.51 -14.37
N ARG A 266 -14.83 -4.68 -13.45
CA ARG A 266 -14.07 -3.46 -13.70
C ARG A 266 -13.13 -3.19 -12.53
N CYS A 267 -11.95 -2.63 -12.82
CA CYS A 267 -10.96 -2.30 -11.80
C CYS A 267 -10.28 -0.99 -12.16
N LYS A 268 -10.56 0.07 -11.39
CA LYS A 268 -9.93 1.39 -11.60
C LYS A 268 -8.43 1.35 -11.27
N ARG A 269 -8.05 0.60 -10.24
CA ARG A 269 -6.65 0.45 -9.82
C ARG A 269 -5.77 -0.07 -10.95
N PHE A 270 -6.24 -1.07 -11.69
CA PHE A 270 -5.51 -1.65 -12.81
C PHE A 270 -5.24 -0.63 -13.95
N HIS A 271 -6.10 0.40 -14.10
CA HIS A 271 -5.92 1.43 -15.13
C HIS A 271 -4.80 2.43 -14.85
N GLY A 272 -4.41 2.63 -13.59
CA GLY A 272 -3.47 3.69 -13.29
C GLY A 272 -2.54 3.48 -12.09
N ASN A 273 -2.54 2.28 -11.48
CA ASN A 273 -1.77 2.04 -10.26
C ASN A 273 -1.17 0.62 -10.22
N PRO A 274 -0.14 0.34 -11.05
CA PRO A 274 0.59 -0.92 -11.00
C PRO A 274 1.48 -1.01 -9.76
N VAL A 275 2.01 -2.21 -9.52
CA VAL A 275 3.09 -2.44 -8.55
C VAL A 275 4.34 -2.86 -9.30
N LEU A 276 5.49 -2.37 -8.86
CA LEU A 276 6.81 -2.82 -9.26
C LEU A 276 7.45 -3.57 -8.10
N THR A 277 7.82 -4.80 -8.32
CA THR A 277 8.56 -5.60 -7.36
C THR A 277 10.01 -5.14 -7.27
N TRP A 278 10.72 -5.55 -6.23
CA TRP A 278 12.10 -5.15 -5.96
C TRP A 278 13.07 -5.44 -7.12
N ASP A 279 12.79 -6.47 -7.92
CA ASP A 279 13.55 -6.92 -9.08
C ASP A 279 13.04 -6.37 -10.42
N GLY A 280 12.11 -5.40 -10.38
CA GLY A 280 11.61 -4.67 -11.55
C GLY A 280 10.45 -5.30 -12.29
N ASN A 281 9.87 -6.40 -11.82
CA ASN A 281 8.67 -6.96 -12.46
C ASN A 281 7.45 -6.07 -12.19
N MET A 282 6.71 -5.74 -13.25
CA MET A 282 5.47 -5.01 -13.15
C MET A 282 4.30 -5.98 -12.98
N VAL A 283 3.50 -5.79 -11.92
CA VAL A 283 2.30 -6.58 -11.65
C VAL A 283 1.05 -5.70 -11.60
N PRO A 284 -0.14 -6.26 -11.86
CA PRO A 284 -1.37 -5.49 -12.08
C PRO A 284 -1.84 -4.68 -10.86
N CYS A 285 -1.61 -5.16 -9.66
CA CYS A 285 -2.03 -4.47 -8.43
C CYS A 285 -1.44 -5.10 -7.16
N CYS A 286 -1.73 -4.48 -6.01
CA CYS A 286 -1.25 -4.93 -4.69
C CYS A 286 -1.87 -6.25 -4.18
N PHE A 287 -2.77 -6.89 -4.91
CA PHE A 287 -3.29 -8.23 -4.59
C PHE A 287 -2.47 -9.35 -5.21
N ASP A 288 -1.65 -9.06 -6.22
CA ASP A 288 -0.70 -9.99 -6.82
C ASP A 288 0.61 -10.02 -6.02
N LYS A 289 0.53 -10.53 -4.79
CA LYS A 289 1.66 -10.46 -3.83
C LYS A 289 2.81 -11.38 -4.19
N ASP A 290 2.52 -12.43 -4.91
CA ASP A 290 3.52 -13.41 -5.38
C ASP A 290 3.99 -13.16 -6.82
N ALA A 291 3.56 -12.01 -7.41
CA ALA A 291 3.89 -11.62 -8.77
C ALA A 291 3.55 -12.71 -9.84
N SER A 292 2.40 -13.35 -9.67
CA SER A 292 1.92 -14.44 -10.55
C SER A 292 1.48 -13.93 -11.92
N HIS A 293 1.13 -12.64 -12.03
CA HIS A 293 0.62 -12.00 -13.25
C HIS A 293 1.56 -10.90 -13.74
N GLN A 294 2.83 -11.26 -13.97
CA GLN A 294 3.83 -10.32 -14.44
C GLN A 294 3.47 -9.77 -15.82
N MET A 295 3.58 -8.46 -15.99
CA MET A 295 3.33 -7.74 -17.25
C MET A 295 4.62 -7.40 -18.01
N GLY A 296 5.78 -7.75 -17.47
CA GLY A 296 7.11 -7.50 -17.98
C GLY A 296 8.03 -6.88 -16.93
N ASN A 297 9.31 -6.76 -17.24
CA ASN A 297 10.34 -6.24 -16.32
C ASN A 297 10.85 -4.88 -16.80
N VAL A 298 10.70 -3.85 -15.95
CA VAL A 298 11.06 -2.46 -16.27
C VAL A 298 12.56 -2.17 -16.19
N PHE A 299 13.36 -3.10 -15.69
CA PHE A 299 14.82 -2.99 -15.71
C PHE A 299 15.42 -3.61 -17.00
N GLN A 300 14.65 -4.46 -17.70
CA GLN A 300 15.06 -5.12 -18.93
C GLN A 300 14.44 -4.50 -20.18
N SER A 301 13.35 -3.74 -20.02
CA SER A 301 12.59 -3.15 -21.14
C SER A 301 12.19 -1.71 -20.83
N GLU A 302 11.82 -0.95 -21.85
CA GLU A 302 11.30 0.39 -21.65
C GLU A 302 9.97 0.35 -20.86
N PHE A 303 9.86 1.23 -19.86
CA PHE A 303 8.69 1.29 -18.97
C PHE A 303 7.37 1.43 -19.74
N GLN A 304 7.38 2.23 -20.82
CA GLN A 304 6.20 2.44 -21.66
C GLN A 304 5.79 1.17 -22.39
N ASP A 305 6.76 0.37 -22.87
CA ASP A 305 6.50 -0.87 -23.61
C ASP A 305 5.92 -1.95 -22.68
N VAL A 306 6.45 -2.06 -21.46
CA VAL A 306 5.88 -2.93 -20.42
C VAL A 306 4.44 -2.48 -20.09
N TRP A 307 4.22 -1.18 -19.86
CA TRP A 307 2.92 -0.66 -19.47
C TRP A 307 1.86 -0.77 -20.57
N LYS A 308 2.23 -0.57 -21.82
CA LYS A 308 1.32 -0.69 -23.00
C LYS A 308 1.36 -2.07 -23.65
N GLY A 309 2.12 -3.01 -23.08
CA GLY A 309 2.42 -4.31 -23.66
C GLY A 309 1.20 -5.25 -23.75
N LYS A 310 1.40 -6.32 -24.55
CA LYS A 310 0.36 -7.33 -24.81
C LYS A 310 -0.10 -8.04 -23.55
N LEU A 311 0.81 -8.32 -22.59
CA LEU A 311 0.48 -9.02 -21.34
C LEU A 311 -0.51 -8.22 -20.49
N ARG A 312 -0.35 -6.89 -20.40
CA ARG A 312 -1.32 -6.03 -19.72
C ARG A 312 -2.68 -6.03 -20.44
N HIS A 313 -2.69 -5.97 -21.76
CA HIS A 313 -3.94 -6.03 -22.53
C HIS A 313 -4.65 -7.37 -22.32
N ALA A 314 -3.93 -8.49 -22.34
CA ALA A 314 -4.48 -9.83 -22.09
C ALA A 314 -5.08 -9.94 -20.67
N PHE A 315 -4.36 -9.44 -19.65
CA PHE A 315 -4.89 -9.39 -18.29
C PHE A 315 -6.16 -8.51 -18.19
N GLY A 316 -6.17 -7.36 -18.86
CA GLY A 316 -7.34 -6.49 -18.94
C GLY A 316 -8.56 -7.18 -19.59
N GLN A 317 -8.35 -7.99 -20.61
CA GLN A 317 -9.40 -8.81 -21.24
C GLN A 317 -9.95 -9.86 -20.28
N LYS A 318 -9.05 -10.57 -19.55
CA LYS A 318 -9.43 -11.54 -18.51
C LYS A 318 -10.32 -10.88 -17.43
N LEU A 319 -9.98 -9.67 -16.97
CA LEU A 319 -10.80 -8.92 -16.02
C LEU A 319 -12.19 -8.58 -16.57
N LYS A 320 -12.32 -8.32 -17.86
CA LYS A 320 -13.59 -8.04 -18.52
C LYS A 320 -14.49 -9.27 -18.63
N GLN A 321 -13.91 -10.45 -18.86
CA GLN A 321 -14.62 -11.71 -18.90
C GLN A 321 -15.18 -12.09 -17.53
N GLY A 322 -14.48 -11.73 -16.45
CA GLY A 322 -14.94 -11.95 -15.07
C GLY A 322 -13.82 -11.93 -14.04
N ARG A 323 -13.88 -11.00 -13.12
CA ARG A 323 -12.91 -10.92 -12.01
C ARG A 323 -12.93 -12.15 -11.11
N GLN A 324 -14.06 -12.86 -11.03
CA GLN A 324 -14.19 -14.11 -10.26
C GLN A 324 -13.32 -15.25 -10.82
N HIS A 325 -12.92 -15.17 -12.09
CA HIS A 325 -12.03 -16.15 -12.74
C HIS A 325 -10.54 -15.79 -12.62
N THR A 326 -10.23 -14.73 -11.89
CA THR A 326 -8.85 -14.27 -11.64
C THR A 326 -8.54 -14.45 -10.17
N ASP A 327 -7.61 -15.33 -9.84
CA ASP A 327 -7.22 -15.75 -8.48
C ASP A 327 -6.98 -14.55 -7.54
N ILE A 328 -6.11 -13.60 -7.92
CA ILE A 328 -5.82 -12.40 -7.12
C ILE A 328 -7.03 -11.48 -6.92
N CYS A 329 -8.09 -11.63 -7.74
CA CYS A 329 -9.33 -10.89 -7.58
C CYS A 329 -10.31 -11.56 -6.62
N ASN A 330 -10.10 -12.82 -6.25
CA ASN A 330 -11.04 -13.55 -5.39
C ASN A 330 -11.11 -12.97 -3.98
N ASN A 331 -9.97 -12.49 -3.45
CA ASN A 331 -9.87 -11.85 -2.15
C ASN A 331 -9.71 -10.31 -2.25
N CYS A 332 -9.99 -9.74 -3.44
CA CYS A 332 -9.81 -8.32 -3.70
C CYS A 332 -10.97 -7.48 -3.15
N THR A 333 -10.65 -6.39 -2.49
CA THR A 333 -11.59 -5.45 -1.88
C THR A 333 -11.79 -4.16 -2.69
N GLU A 334 -11.32 -4.11 -3.94
CA GLU A 334 -11.59 -2.96 -4.81
C GLU A 334 -13.10 -2.81 -5.06
N GLY A 335 -13.64 -1.69 -4.63
CA GLY A 335 -15.07 -1.42 -4.65
C GLY A 335 -15.82 -1.87 -3.37
N VAL A 336 -15.13 -2.33 -2.34
CA VAL A 336 -15.66 -2.68 -1.03
C VAL A 336 -15.20 -1.65 0.00
N ARG A 337 -16.06 -1.34 0.98
CA ARG A 337 -15.65 -0.53 2.14
C ARG A 337 -14.73 -1.37 3.03
N VAL A 338 -13.47 -0.97 3.16
CA VAL A 338 -12.46 -1.64 4.00
C VAL A 338 -12.03 -0.80 5.21
N TRP A 339 -12.44 0.47 5.24
CA TRP A 339 -12.20 1.42 6.32
C TRP A 339 -13.48 1.60 7.13
N ILE A 340 -13.33 1.67 8.43
CA ILE A 340 -14.42 1.79 9.40
C ILE A 340 -14.39 3.19 10.00
#